data_432f9224697936dff8759d3f1e00e5b8
#
_entry.id   432f9224697936dff8759d3f1e00e5b8
#
_cell.length_a   1.000
_cell.length_b   1.000
_cell.length_c   1.000
_cell.angle_alpha   90.00
_cell.angle_beta   90.00
_cell.angle_gamma   90.00
#
_symmetry.space_group_name_H-M   'P 1'
#
loop_
_entity.id
_entity.type
_entity.pdbx_description
1 polymer ?
#
loop_
_entity_poly.entity_id
_entity_poly.type
_entity_poly.pdbx_seq_one_letter_code
_entity_poly.pdbx_strand_id
1 'polypeptide(L)'
;MLAFVVTFIYGGIADAAEVLTKKNIENENIQIKDNHVHVNSYSTSDSNIVENNYNSKDLTIESRLEHNEGTDTITADASLKDKYGNDIDKTFDIKFTRLVNENDFSAEFIDKTTGDKIVYDTHKVNASVWPVVGVLVGYLAKHSIKLAIKKYGKNVVTSMIRTSPKVAVEAAKKLGYSPTKSYSHGKKVFKRNKRGNPMYITPDADNHSGGAWKEASSIKKLGNKKTRSGTYEANLKRIGD
;
A
#
# COMPACT_ATOMS: atom_id res chain seq x y z
N MET A 1 30.52 10.60 -3.68
CA MET A 1 29.09 10.36 -3.41
C MET A 1 28.34 11.66 -3.73
N LEU A 2 27.86 11.80 -4.98
CA LEU A 2 27.20 13.03 -5.45
C LEU A 2 25.69 12.90 -5.25
N ALA A 3 25.13 13.78 -4.43
CA ALA A 3 23.69 13.90 -4.28
C ALA A 3 23.16 14.79 -5.42
N PHE A 4 22.41 14.22 -6.34
CA PHE A 4 21.67 15.00 -7.34
C PHE A 4 20.35 15.48 -6.70
N VAL A 5 20.26 16.81 -6.52
CA VAL A 5 19.01 17.49 -6.16
C VAL A 5 18.28 17.79 -7.49
N VAL A 6 17.20 17.09 -7.76
CA VAL A 6 16.29 17.44 -8.87
C VAL A 6 15.17 18.27 -8.28
N THR A 7 15.19 19.57 -8.58
CA THR A 7 14.14 20.52 -8.18
C THR A 7 13.13 20.59 -9.33
N PHE A 8 11.91 20.10 -9.12
CA PHE A 8 10.79 20.39 -10.01
C PHE A 8 10.07 21.64 -9.48
N ILE A 9 10.05 22.68 -10.31
CA ILE A 9 9.31 23.93 -10.03
C ILE A 9 7.90 23.75 -10.55
N TYR A 10 6.93 23.50 -9.66
CA TYR A 10 5.51 23.80 -9.93
C TYR A 10 5.22 25.17 -9.35
N GLY A 11 4.75 26.09 -10.18
CA GLY A 11 4.39 27.43 -9.74
C GLY A 11 3.14 27.42 -8.87
N GLY A 12 3.25 27.93 -7.65
CA GLY A 12 2.12 28.29 -6.80
C GLY A 12 2.39 28.11 -5.31
N ILE A 13 2.81 29.22 -4.64
CA ILE A 13 2.84 29.44 -3.19
C ILE A 13 3.90 28.62 -2.43
N ALA A 14 5.00 29.31 -2.08
CA ALA A 14 6.03 28.80 -1.19
C ALA A 14 5.48 28.62 0.23
N ASP A 15 5.20 27.39 0.59
CA ASP A 15 5.19 26.96 1.98
C ASP A 15 6.53 26.27 2.25
N ALA A 16 7.09 26.48 3.44
CA ALA A 16 8.45 26.08 3.80
C ALA A 16 8.67 24.60 3.45
N ALA A 17 9.43 24.35 2.37
CA ALA A 17 9.71 23.03 1.90
C ALA A 17 10.52 22.28 2.95
N GLU A 18 9.86 21.37 3.66
CA GLU A 18 10.51 20.29 4.37
C GLU A 18 11.39 19.56 3.34
N VAL A 19 12.70 19.66 3.49
CA VAL A 19 13.65 18.94 2.65
C VAL A 19 13.50 17.46 2.97
N LEU A 20 12.55 16.83 2.31
CA LEU A 20 12.34 15.39 2.38
C LEU A 20 13.59 14.70 1.86
N THR A 21 14.39 14.15 2.75
CA THR A 21 15.54 13.33 2.39
C THR A 21 15.03 12.05 1.72
N LYS A 22 14.99 12.05 0.38
CA LYS A 22 14.68 10.85 -0.41
C LYS A 22 15.75 9.79 -0.17
N LYS A 23 15.33 8.59 0.21
CA LYS A 23 16.19 7.42 0.40
C LYS A 23 15.84 6.34 -0.62
N ASN A 24 16.83 5.50 -0.97
CA ASN A 24 16.62 4.35 -1.86
C ASN A 24 16.01 4.74 -3.23
N ILE A 25 16.54 5.79 -3.85
CA ILE A 25 16.08 6.24 -5.17
C ILE A 25 16.48 5.19 -6.21
N GLU A 26 15.51 4.66 -6.92
CA GLU A 26 15.70 3.79 -8.07
C GLU A 26 14.93 4.32 -9.26
N ASN A 27 15.59 4.33 -10.42
CA ASN A 27 15.01 4.74 -11.69
C ASN A 27 14.99 3.51 -12.61
N GLU A 28 13.84 3.17 -13.12
CA GLU A 28 13.66 2.08 -14.08
C GLU A 28 13.00 2.61 -15.35
N ASN A 29 13.44 2.10 -16.51
CA ASN A 29 12.75 2.29 -17.78
C ASN A 29 12.15 0.96 -18.19
N ILE A 30 10.82 0.92 -18.28
CA ILE A 30 10.09 -0.28 -18.69
C ILE A 30 9.63 -0.09 -20.12
N GLN A 31 10.07 -0.95 -21.05
CA GLN A 31 9.61 -0.90 -22.43
C GLN A 31 8.21 -1.50 -22.56
N ILE A 32 7.28 -0.77 -23.15
CA ILE A 32 5.93 -1.21 -23.47
C ILE A 32 5.68 -0.97 -24.96
N LYS A 33 5.79 -2.03 -25.77
CA LYS A 33 5.78 -1.95 -27.24
C LYS A 33 6.86 -0.96 -27.71
N ASP A 34 6.46 0.10 -28.43
CA ASP A 34 7.35 1.11 -28.98
C ASP A 34 7.59 2.30 -28.04
N ASN A 35 7.06 2.26 -26.81
CA ASN A 35 7.14 3.36 -25.85
C ASN A 35 7.82 2.91 -24.57
N HIS A 36 8.34 3.89 -23.83
CA HIS A 36 8.97 3.66 -22.52
C HIS A 36 8.11 4.25 -21.40
N VAL A 37 8.05 3.55 -20.28
CA VAL A 37 7.55 4.07 -19.02
C VAL A 37 8.75 4.42 -18.16
N HIS A 38 8.89 5.67 -17.79
CA HIS A 38 9.86 6.09 -16.80
C HIS A 38 9.26 5.89 -15.42
N VAL A 39 9.97 5.18 -14.58
CA VAL A 39 9.52 4.85 -13.21
C VAL A 39 10.57 5.32 -12.23
N ASN A 40 10.15 6.16 -11.29
CA ASN A 40 10.93 6.55 -10.12
C ASN A 40 10.32 5.91 -8.88
N SER A 41 11.12 5.31 -8.04
CA SER A 41 10.67 4.85 -6.73
C SER A 41 11.64 5.26 -5.66
N TYR A 42 11.14 5.73 -4.54
CA TYR A 42 11.94 6.19 -3.41
C TYR A 42 11.13 6.10 -2.11
N SER A 43 11.85 6.18 -1.00
CA SER A 43 11.23 6.29 0.34
C SER A 43 11.57 7.64 0.96
N THR A 44 10.65 8.16 1.74
CA THR A 44 10.84 9.29 2.65
C THR A 44 10.95 8.76 4.09
N SER A 45 10.78 9.63 5.10
CA SER A 45 10.75 9.22 6.51
C SER A 45 9.59 8.29 6.84
N ASP A 46 8.45 8.47 6.18
CA ASP A 46 7.16 7.87 6.51
C ASP A 46 6.38 7.33 5.31
N SER A 47 6.90 7.51 4.10
CA SER A 47 6.18 7.11 2.88
C SER A 47 7.08 6.36 1.90
N ASN A 48 6.50 5.39 1.19
CA ASN A 48 7.06 4.74 0.02
C ASN A 48 6.32 5.23 -1.22
N ILE A 49 7.07 5.72 -2.21
CA ILE A 49 6.53 6.43 -3.36
C ILE A 49 6.96 5.74 -4.65
N VAL A 50 6.03 5.63 -5.60
CA VAL A 50 6.27 5.18 -6.97
C VAL A 50 5.65 6.20 -7.91
N GLU A 51 6.48 6.86 -8.71
CA GLU A 51 6.07 7.80 -9.74
C GLU A 51 6.29 7.17 -11.12
N ASN A 52 5.35 7.38 -12.03
CA ASN A 52 5.46 6.90 -13.39
C ASN A 52 5.08 8.00 -14.37
N ASN A 53 5.80 7.99 -15.48
CA ASN A 53 5.47 8.81 -16.65
C ASN A 53 5.47 7.90 -17.88
N TYR A 54 4.32 7.82 -18.55
CA TYR A 54 4.16 7.17 -19.84
C TYR A 54 3.84 8.22 -20.88
N ASN A 55 4.62 8.26 -21.94
CA ASN A 55 4.40 9.18 -23.05
C ASN A 55 4.38 8.41 -24.38
N SER A 56 3.33 8.62 -25.15
CA SER A 56 3.16 8.09 -26.49
C SER A 56 2.62 9.18 -27.41
N LYS A 57 2.56 8.91 -28.73
CA LYS A 57 1.99 9.83 -29.71
C LYS A 57 0.53 10.19 -29.41
N ASP A 58 -0.23 9.30 -28.78
CA ASP A 58 -1.67 9.39 -28.62
C ASP A 58 -2.10 9.65 -27.17
N LEU A 59 -1.19 9.46 -26.19
CA LEU A 59 -1.55 9.43 -24.78
C LEU A 59 -0.34 9.72 -23.90
N THR A 60 -0.50 10.63 -22.95
CA THR A 60 0.41 10.84 -21.82
C THR A 60 -0.30 10.46 -20.53
N ILE A 61 0.35 9.67 -19.66
CA ILE A 61 -0.15 9.34 -18.33
C ILE A 61 0.96 9.63 -17.32
N GLU A 62 0.65 10.43 -16.32
CA GLU A 62 1.48 10.62 -15.14
C GLU A 62 0.77 10.05 -13.93
N SER A 63 1.50 9.39 -13.05
CA SER A 63 0.91 8.88 -11.83
C SER A 63 1.90 8.84 -10.68
N ARG A 64 1.40 9.08 -9.47
CA ARG A 64 2.12 8.98 -8.22
C ARG A 64 1.33 8.09 -7.26
N LEU A 65 1.90 6.97 -6.87
CA LEU A 65 1.38 6.10 -5.83
C LEU A 65 2.17 6.37 -4.55
N GLU A 66 1.47 6.60 -3.46
CA GLU A 66 2.08 6.77 -2.14
C GLU A 66 1.49 5.77 -1.14
N HIS A 67 2.37 5.06 -0.45
CA HIS A 67 2.03 4.29 0.74
C HIS A 67 2.62 5.01 1.95
N ASN A 68 1.79 5.66 2.75
CA ASN A 68 2.18 6.31 3.99
C ASN A 68 2.13 5.29 5.13
N GLU A 69 3.31 4.98 5.72
CA GLU A 69 3.45 3.97 6.77
C GLU A 69 2.94 4.48 8.13
N GLY A 70 2.96 5.80 8.34
CA GLY A 70 2.49 6.43 9.58
C GLY A 70 0.96 6.35 9.73
N THR A 71 0.25 6.57 8.62
CA THR A 71 -1.22 6.54 8.56
C THR A 71 -1.79 5.22 8.03
N ASP A 72 -0.96 4.32 7.53
CA ASP A 72 -1.37 3.09 6.84
C ASP A 72 -2.27 3.35 5.61
N THR A 73 -2.13 4.51 4.96
CA THR A 73 -2.91 4.88 3.79
C THR A 73 -2.15 4.60 2.50
N ILE A 74 -2.88 4.23 1.46
CA ILE A 74 -2.34 4.10 0.11
C ILE A 74 -3.19 4.98 -0.79
N THR A 75 -2.55 5.96 -1.44
CA THR A 75 -3.20 6.88 -2.36
C THR A 75 -2.54 6.82 -3.73
N ALA A 76 -3.28 7.18 -4.75
CA ALA A 76 -2.75 7.36 -6.08
C ALA A 76 -3.33 8.62 -6.73
N ASP A 77 -2.44 9.50 -7.16
CA ASP A 77 -2.76 10.61 -8.05
C ASP A 77 -2.40 10.20 -9.48
N ALA A 78 -3.28 10.51 -10.41
CA ALA A 78 -3.06 10.22 -11.83
C ALA A 78 -3.65 11.29 -12.70
N SER A 79 -2.89 11.68 -13.74
CA SER A 79 -3.35 12.52 -14.82
C SER A 79 -3.26 11.78 -16.16
N LEU A 80 -4.17 12.09 -17.05
CA LEU A 80 -4.19 11.56 -18.41
C LEU A 80 -4.49 12.70 -19.38
N LYS A 81 -3.62 12.83 -20.40
CA LYS A 81 -3.84 13.71 -21.54
C LYS A 81 -3.84 12.89 -22.82
N ASP A 82 -4.87 13.04 -23.63
CA ASP A 82 -4.93 12.38 -24.93
C ASP A 82 -4.75 13.38 -26.10
N LYS A 83 -4.53 12.84 -27.29
CA LYS A 83 -4.38 13.65 -28.51
C LYS A 83 -5.62 14.46 -28.92
N TYR A 84 -6.78 14.19 -28.30
CA TYR A 84 -8.04 14.89 -28.56
C TYR A 84 -8.27 16.07 -27.62
N GLY A 85 -7.33 16.32 -26.69
CA GLY A 85 -7.40 17.38 -25.68
C GLY A 85 -8.18 17.03 -24.44
N ASN A 86 -8.53 15.76 -24.23
CA ASN A 86 -9.07 15.32 -22.94
C ASN A 86 -7.95 15.38 -21.90
N ASP A 87 -8.21 16.10 -20.81
CA ASP A 87 -7.32 16.23 -19.66
C ASP A 87 -8.10 15.81 -18.42
N ILE A 88 -7.63 14.76 -17.74
CA ILE A 88 -8.34 14.15 -16.62
C ILE A 88 -7.37 13.93 -15.48
N ASP A 89 -7.68 14.55 -14.34
CA ASP A 89 -6.98 14.38 -13.09
C ASP A 89 -7.85 13.59 -12.10
N LYS A 90 -7.28 12.61 -11.44
CA LYS A 90 -7.94 11.75 -10.47
C LYS A 90 -7.05 11.46 -9.28
N THR A 91 -7.64 11.48 -8.10
CA THR A 91 -7.03 11.00 -6.86
C THR A 91 -7.86 9.87 -6.30
N PHE A 92 -7.20 8.76 -5.97
CA PHE A 92 -7.81 7.57 -5.45
C PHE A 92 -7.27 7.21 -4.07
N ASP A 93 -8.15 6.79 -3.16
CA ASP A 93 -7.77 5.93 -2.04
C ASP A 93 -7.74 4.48 -2.51
N ILE A 94 -6.65 3.76 -2.21
CA ILE A 94 -6.48 2.37 -2.61
C ILE A 94 -6.65 1.46 -1.41
N LYS A 95 -7.57 0.49 -1.53
CA LYS A 95 -7.78 -0.54 -0.51
C LYS A 95 -7.57 -1.92 -1.10
N PHE A 96 -6.50 -2.59 -0.69
CA PHE A 96 -6.31 -3.99 -1.07
C PHE A 96 -7.37 -4.86 -0.38
N THR A 97 -8.03 -5.69 -1.16
CA THR A 97 -8.95 -6.73 -0.68
C THR A 97 -8.31 -8.11 -0.70
N ARG A 98 -7.29 -8.30 -1.53
CA ARG A 98 -6.44 -9.49 -1.61
C ARG A 98 -5.03 -9.08 -2.03
N LEU A 99 -4.01 -9.69 -1.40
CA LEU A 99 -2.62 -9.48 -1.80
C LEU A 99 -1.82 -10.77 -1.52
N VAL A 100 -1.33 -11.39 -2.58
CA VAL A 100 -0.43 -12.54 -2.54
C VAL A 100 0.97 -12.12 -3.01
N ASN A 101 1.04 -11.51 -4.19
CA ASN A 101 2.24 -10.93 -4.78
C ASN A 101 1.84 -9.90 -5.85
N GLU A 102 2.82 -9.35 -6.57
CA GLU A 102 2.62 -8.32 -7.60
C GLU A 102 1.79 -8.79 -8.81
N ASN A 103 1.62 -10.11 -9.01
CA ASN A 103 0.81 -10.67 -10.09
C ASN A 103 -0.52 -11.26 -9.59
N ASP A 104 -0.72 -11.33 -8.29
CA ASP A 104 -1.93 -11.87 -7.65
C ASP A 104 -2.40 -10.96 -6.53
N PHE A 105 -3.24 -9.98 -6.88
CA PHE A 105 -3.86 -9.05 -5.94
C PHE A 105 -5.23 -8.59 -6.43
N SER A 106 -6.01 -8.02 -5.51
CA SER A 106 -7.24 -7.29 -5.79
C SER A 106 -7.29 -6.03 -4.92
N ALA A 107 -7.68 -4.92 -5.53
CA ALA A 107 -7.76 -3.61 -4.88
C ALA A 107 -9.03 -2.86 -5.31
N GLU A 108 -9.59 -2.10 -4.39
CA GLU A 108 -10.62 -1.09 -4.64
C GLU A 108 -9.92 0.26 -4.80
N PHE A 109 -10.21 0.94 -5.90
CA PHE A 109 -9.85 2.32 -6.16
C PHE A 109 -11.08 3.17 -5.84
N ILE A 110 -10.98 4.04 -4.87
CA ILE A 110 -12.06 4.91 -4.43
C ILE A 110 -11.70 6.33 -4.86
N ASP A 111 -12.43 6.87 -5.84
CA ASP A 111 -12.26 8.25 -6.27
C ASP A 111 -12.56 9.20 -5.11
N LYS A 112 -11.60 10.04 -4.73
CA LYS A 112 -11.75 10.94 -3.57
C LYS A 112 -12.73 12.07 -3.81
N THR A 113 -13.00 12.41 -5.07
CA THR A 113 -13.93 13.47 -5.45
C THR A 113 -15.37 12.98 -5.47
N THR A 114 -15.62 11.81 -6.07
CA THR A 114 -16.99 11.31 -6.29
C THR A 114 -17.38 10.22 -5.30
N GLY A 115 -16.43 9.54 -4.68
CA GLY A 115 -16.65 8.36 -3.85
C GLY A 115 -16.92 7.08 -4.65
N ASP A 116 -16.86 7.14 -5.99
CA ASP A 116 -17.06 5.99 -6.86
C ASP A 116 -15.95 4.96 -6.62
N LYS A 117 -16.35 3.69 -6.72
CA LYS A 117 -15.45 2.56 -6.47
C LYS A 117 -15.22 1.76 -7.73
N ILE A 118 -13.97 1.53 -8.05
CA ILE A 118 -13.54 0.66 -9.12
C ILE A 118 -12.78 -0.51 -8.49
N VAL A 119 -13.19 -1.74 -8.78
CA VAL A 119 -12.47 -2.94 -8.31
C VAL A 119 -11.56 -3.44 -9.42
N TYR A 120 -10.28 -3.52 -9.13
CA TYR A 120 -9.32 -4.22 -9.97
C TYR A 120 -8.96 -5.57 -9.34
N ASP A 121 -9.04 -6.64 -10.12
CA ASP A 121 -8.67 -8.00 -9.71
C ASP A 121 -7.81 -8.64 -10.80
N THR A 122 -6.61 -9.06 -10.46
CA THR A 122 -5.68 -9.70 -11.41
C THR A 122 -6.22 -10.99 -12.03
N HIS A 123 -7.21 -11.63 -11.39
CA HIS A 123 -7.88 -12.83 -11.90
C HIS A 123 -9.13 -12.56 -12.76
N LYS A 124 -9.54 -11.29 -12.85
CA LYS A 124 -10.70 -10.87 -13.62
C LYS A 124 -10.29 -9.81 -14.63
N VAL A 125 -10.65 -10.02 -15.88
CA VAL A 125 -10.56 -8.98 -16.90
C VAL A 125 -11.74 -8.03 -16.64
N ASN A 126 -11.48 -6.91 -15.96
CA ASN A 126 -12.51 -5.89 -15.75
C ASN A 126 -12.70 -5.08 -17.03
N ALA A 127 -13.69 -5.47 -17.80
CA ALA A 127 -14.08 -4.82 -19.06
C ALA A 127 -15.20 -3.82 -18.86
N SER A 128 -15.26 -3.07 -17.78
CA SER A 128 -16.23 -1.99 -17.71
C SER A 128 -16.03 -1.09 -16.51
N VAL A 129 -15.73 0.11 -16.74
CA VAL A 129 -16.29 1.35 -16.18
C VAL A 129 -15.54 2.50 -16.85
N TRP A 130 -16.23 3.37 -17.54
CA TRP A 130 -15.75 4.62 -18.13
C TRP A 130 -14.38 4.52 -18.84
N PRO A 131 -14.31 4.52 -20.18
CA PRO A 131 -13.09 4.13 -20.92
C PRO A 131 -11.80 4.79 -20.40
N VAL A 132 -11.86 6.07 -20.05
CA VAL A 132 -10.69 6.84 -19.61
C VAL A 132 -10.25 6.52 -18.19
N VAL A 133 -11.18 6.46 -17.25
CA VAL A 133 -10.89 6.09 -15.86
C VAL A 133 -10.43 4.64 -15.78
N GLY A 134 -11.00 3.76 -16.60
CA GLY A 134 -10.55 2.38 -16.72
C GLY A 134 -9.12 2.26 -17.22
N VAL A 135 -8.69 3.11 -18.16
CA VAL A 135 -7.29 3.17 -18.61
C VAL A 135 -6.37 3.60 -17.48
N LEU A 136 -6.71 4.65 -16.74
CA LEU A 136 -5.92 5.12 -15.59
C LEU A 136 -5.79 4.05 -14.51
N VAL A 137 -6.91 3.45 -14.10
CA VAL A 137 -6.91 2.40 -13.09
C VAL A 137 -6.14 1.18 -13.56
N GLY A 138 -6.34 0.76 -14.81
CA GLY A 138 -5.59 -0.35 -15.39
C GLY A 138 -4.09 -0.07 -15.47
N TYR A 139 -3.69 1.15 -15.80
CA TYR A 139 -2.30 1.56 -15.82
C TYR A 139 -1.69 1.58 -14.41
N LEU A 140 -2.35 2.20 -13.43
CA LEU A 140 -1.92 2.21 -12.03
C LEU A 140 -1.76 0.80 -11.47
N ALA A 141 -2.76 -0.07 -11.71
CA ALA A 141 -2.71 -1.44 -11.24
C ALA A 141 -1.59 -2.24 -11.92
N LYS A 142 -1.37 -2.02 -13.21
CA LYS A 142 -0.35 -2.75 -13.97
C LYS A 142 1.07 -2.31 -13.65
N HIS A 143 1.31 -1.03 -13.46
CA HIS A 143 2.66 -0.49 -13.32
C HIS A 143 2.99 -0.05 -11.89
N SER A 144 2.28 0.96 -11.36
CA SER A 144 2.59 1.54 -10.05
C SER A 144 2.37 0.55 -8.91
N ILE A 145 1.18 -0.09 -8.88
CA ILE A 145 0.85 -1.02 -7.78
C ILE A 145 1.73 -2.25 -7.84
N LYS A 146 1.95 -2.85 -9.02
CA LYS A 146 2.84 -4.02 -9.13
C LYS A 146 4.24 -3.71 -8.63
N LEU A 147 4.79 -2.56 -8.98
CA LEU A 147 6.11 -2.15 -8.54
C LEU A 147 6.15 -1.85 -7.05
N ALA A 148 5.12 -1.16 -6.52
CA ALA A 148 4.98 -0.93 -5.09
C ALA A 148 4.92 -2.25 -4.30
N ILE A 149 4.15 -3.24 -4.76
CA ILE A 149 4.10 -4.56 -4.14
C ILE A 149 5.46 -5.26 -4.22
N LYS A 150 6.13 -5.22 -5.36
CA LYS A 150 7.45 -5.84 -5.54
C LYS A 150 8.49 -5.26 -4.59
N LYS A 151 8.53 -3.94 -4.45
CA LYS A 151 9.53 -3.22 -3.65
C LYS A 151 9.15 -3.11 -2.17
N TYR A 152 7.90 -2.80 -1.87
CA TYR A 152 7.40 -2.45 -0.55
C TYR A 152 6.34 -3.42 -0.02
N GLY A 153 6.16 -4.58 -0.65
CA GLY A 153 5.05 -5.51 -0.36
C GLY A 153 5.00 -5.97 1.09
N LYS A 154 6.16 -6.06 1.77
CA LYS A 154 6.20 -6.38 3.19
C LYS A 154 5.50 -5.30 4.03
N ASN A 155 5.77 -4.02 3.75
CA ASN A 155 5.18 -2.89 4.45
C ASN A 155 3.70 -2.76 4.11
N VAL A 156 3.35 -2.91 2.83
CA VAL A 156 1.95 -2.92 2.36
C VAL A 156 1.15 -4.03 3.05
N VAL A 157 1.66 -5.26 3.11
CA VAL A 157 0.99 -6.38 3.82
C VAL A 157 0.83 -6.09 5.30
N THR A 158 1.85 -5.49 5.93
CA THR A 158 1.80 -5.08 7.34
C THR A 158 0.68 -4.07 7.59
N SER A 159 0.61 -3.01 6.77
CA SER A 159 -0.47 -2.02 6.81
C SER A 159 -1.85 -2.66 6.59
N MET A 160 -1.97 -3.55 5.62
CA MET A 160 -3.23 -4.26 5.36
C MET A 160 -3.70 -5.11 6.53
N ILE A 161 -2.80 -5.80 7.25
CA ILE A 161 -3.14 -6.56 8.45
C ILE A 161 -3.69 -5.63 9.54
N ARG A 162 -3.10 -4.43 9.68
CA ARG A 162 -3.55 -3.44 10.67
C ARG A 162 -4.89 -2.81 10.33
N THR A 163 -5.15 -2.53 9.06
CA THR A 163 -6.29 -1.72 8.61
C THR A 163 -7.48 -2.53 8.11
N SER A 164 -7.26 -3.71 7.55
CA SER A 164 -8.31 -4.56 6.98
C SER A 164 -8.62 -5.79 7.85
N PRO A 165 -9.79 -5.85 8.54
CA PRO A 165 -10.18 -7.03 9.31
C PRO A 165 -10.21 -8.32 8.48
N LYS A 166 -10.60 -8.25 7.20
CA LYS A 166 -10.63 -9.39 6.29
C LYS A 166 -9.24 -9.94 6.02
N VAL A 167 -8.28 -9.05 5.72
CA VAL A 167 -6.89 -9.44 5.49
C VAL A 167 -6.26 -9.99 6.77
N ALA A 168 -6.51 -9.38 7.92
CA ALA A 168 -6.05 -9.87 9.21
C ALA A 168 -6.53 -11.30 9.50
N VAL A 169 -7.81 -11.60 9.21
CA VAL A 169 -8.37 -12.96 9.37
C VAL A 169 -7.65 -13.96 8.47
N GLU A 170 -7.46 -13.65 7.19
CA GLU A 170 -6.79 -14.55 6.25
C GLU A 170 -5.30 -14.74 6.59
N ALA A 171 -4.60 -13.67 6.95
CA ALA A 171 -3.21 -13.73 7.39
C ALA A 171 -3.05 -14.59 8.65
N ALA A 172 -3.91 -14.37 9.66
CA ALA A 172 -3.90 -15.18 10.89
C ALA A 172 -4.18 -16.66 10.60
N LYS A 173 -5.14 -16.99 9.72
CA LYS A 173 -5.42 -18.40 9.33
C LYS A 173 -4.21 -19.05 8.68
N LYS A 174 -3.52 -18.37 7.76
CA LYS A 174 -2.29 -18.87 7.12
C LYS A 174 -1.18 -19.16 8.14
N LEU A 175 -1.13 -18.40 9.24
CA LEU A 175 -0.20 -18.59 10.35
C LEU A 175 -0.65 -19.67 11.36
N GLY A 176 -1.80 -20.31 11.13
CA GLY A 176 -2.34 -21.37 12.00
C GLY A 176 -3.12 -20.86 13.22
N TYR A 177 -3.77 -19.70 13.09
CA TYR A 177 -4.63 -19.12 14.11
C TYR A 177 -6.09 -19.09 13.68
N SER A 178 -7.00 -19.12 14.65
CA SER A 178 -8.44 -18.96 14.45
C SER A 178 -8.95 -17.71 15.16
N PRO A 179 -9.96 -17.00 14.57
CA PRO A 179 -10.55 -15.84 15.23
C PRO A 179 -11.27 -16.24 16.51
N THR A 180 -11.16 -15.43 17.56
CA THR A 180 -11.92 -15.56 18.79
C THR A 180 -13.12 -14.62 18.79
N LYS A 181 -13.94 -14.65 19.85
CA LYS A 181 -14.99 -13.63 20.05
C LYS A 181 -14.46 -12.32 20.64
N SER A 182 -13.20 -12.29 21.07
CA SER A 182 -12.59 -11.17 21.78
C SER A 182 -11.94 -10.14 20.84
N TYR A 183 -11.78 -8.94 21.39
CA TYR A 183 -11.08 -7.81 20.76
C TYR A 183 -10.05 -7.23 21.73
N SER A 184 -9.01 -6.62 21.20
CA SER A 184 -8.01 -5.85 21.93
C SER A 184 -7.75 -4.56 21.15
N HIS A 185 -7.88 -3.40 21.79
CA HIS A 185 -7.78 -2.08 21.16
C HIS A 185 -8.59 -1.97 19.84
N GLY A 186 -9.83 -2.49 19.84
CA GLY A 186 -10.70 -2.48 18.66
C GLY A 186 -10.36 -3.50 17.58
N LYS A 187 -9.25 -4.23 17.69
CA LYS A 187 -8.83 -5.25 16.71
C LYS A 187 -9.20 -6.65 17.17
N LYS A 188 -9.53 -7.52 16.20
CA LYS A 188 -9.88 -8.93 16.44
C LYS A 188 -8.71 -9.69 17.07
N VAL A 189 -8.99 -10.50 18.08
CA VAL A 189 -8.00 -11.41 18.67
C VAL A 189 -8.10 -12.78 18.02
N PHE A 190 -6.94 -13.37 17.74
CA PHE A 190 -6.80 -14.71 17.17
C PHE A 190 -6.06 -15.62 18.17
N LYS A 191 -6.47 -16.88 18.22
CA LYS A 191 -5.88 -17.90 19.07
C LYS A 191 -5.18 -18.95 18.21
N ARG A 192 -4.00 -19.38 18.62
CA ARG A 192 -3.25 -20.45 17.96
C ARG A 192 -4.00 -21.78 18.02
N ASN A 193 -4.06 -22.49 16.89
CA ASN A 193 -4.79 -23.77 16.79
C ASN A 193 -4.05 -24.93 17.46
N LYS A 194 -2.72 -24.85 17.54
CA LYS A 194 -1.85 -25.87 18.17
C LYS A 194 -1.18 -25.28 19.41
N ARG A 195 -0.72 -26.12 20.33
CA ARG A 195 0.09 -25.67 21.47
C ARG A 195 1.36 -24.96 20.97
N GLY A 196 1.75 -23.89 21.63
CA GLY A 196 2.95 -23.12 21.31
C GLY A 196 2.77 -21.64 21.55
N ASN A 197 3.88 -20.90 21.47
CA ASN A 197 3.92 -19.44 21.57
C ASN A 197 4.20 -18.84 20.19
N PRO A 198 3.61 -17.68 19.90
CA PRO A 198 2.62 -16.93 20.69
C PRO A 198 1.25 -17.63 20.71
N MET A 199 0.54 -17.60 21.86
CA MET A 199 -0.78 -18.22 21.98
C MET A 199 -1.88 -17.34 21.38
N TYR A 200 -1.80 -16.02 21.57
CA TYR A 200 -2.77 -15.05 21.07
C TYR A 200 -2.07 -13.94 20.31
N ILE A 201 -2.64 -13.55 19.19
CA ILE A 201 -2.21 -12.39 18.39
C ILE A 201 -3.38 -11.47 18.10
N THR A 202 -3.09 -10.21 17.87
CA THR A 202 -4.02 -9.18 17.39
C THR A 202 -3.29 -8.23 16.45
N PRO A 203 -3.93 -7.65 15.42
CA PRO A 203 -3.30 -6.60 14.63
C PRO A 203 -2.76 -5.48 15.51
N ASP A 204 -1.59 -4.94 15.17
CA ASP A 204 -1.03 -3.78 15.87
C ASP A 204 -1.93 -2.56 15.62
N ALA A 205 -2.51 -1.99 16.68
CA ALA A 205 -3.39 -0.83 16.57
C ALA A 205 -2.61 0.49 16.54
N ASP A 206 -1.41 0.52 17.13
CA ASP A 206 -0.68 1.75 17.46
C ASP A 206 0.44 2.07 16.46
N ASN A 207 0.87 1.12 15.67
CA ASN A 207 1.97 1.22 14.68
C ASN A 207 3.33 1.74 15.25
N HIS A 208 3.53 1.75 16.55
CA HIS A 208 4.72 2.34 17.17
C HIS A 208 6.04 1.69 16.76
N SER A 209 6.03 0.40 16.46
CA SER A 209 7.23 -0.38 16.14
C SER A 209 7.19 -0.95 14.73
N GLY A 210 6.30 -0.45 13.86
CA GLY A 210 6.20 -0.86 12.46
C GLY A 210 5.78 -2.32 12.23
N GLY A 211 5.23 -3.01 13.24
CA GLY A 211 4.83 -4.41 13.13
C GLY A 211 3.39 -4.63 12.69
N ALA A 212 3.09 -5.87 12.30
CA ALA A 212 1.75 -6.30 11.92
C ALA A 212 0.92 -6.77 13.12
N TRP A 213 1.58 -7.42 14.09
CA TRP A 213 0.92 -8.09 15.20
C TRP A 213 1.49 -7.69 16.55
N LYS A 214 0.60 -7.64 17.54
CA LYS A 214 0.93 -7.73 18.97
C LYS A 214 0.61 -9.14 19.47
N GLU A 215 1.42 -9.67 20.38
CA GLU A 215 1.19 -10.99 20.92
C GLU A 215 1.22 -11.07 22.46
N ALA A 216 0.55 -12.08 23.00
CA ALA A 216 0.61 -12.40 24.40
C ALA A 216 0.22 -13.86 24.70
N SER A 217 0.55 -14.32 25.90
CA SER A 217 0.15 -15.65 26.40
C SER A 217 -1.34 -15.73 26.79
N SER A 218 -2.04 -14.60 26.96
CA SER A 218 -3.48 -14.54 27.24
C SER A 218 -4.12 -13.29 26.65
N ILE A 219 -5.44 -13.33 26.44
CA ILE A 219 -6.22 -12.19 25.91
C ILE A 219 -6.09 -10.96 26.82
N LYS A 220 -6.16 -11.16 28.15
CA LYS A 220 -6.00 -10.06 29.11
C LYS A 220 -4.65 -9.35 28.95
N LYS A 221 -3.59 -10.10 28.70
CA LYS A 221 -2.23 -9.55 28.53
C LYS A 221 -2.05 -8.77 27.22
N LEU A 222 -2.81 -9.06 26.17
CA LEU A 222 -2.79 -8.27 24.92
C LEU A 222 -3.19 -6.81 25.13
N GLY A 223 -4.10 -6.55 26.05
CA GLY A 223 -4.61 -5.20 26.35
C GLY A 223 -3.64 -4.28 27.08
N ASN A 224 -2.46 -4.77 27.49
CA ASN A 224 -1.52 -3.97 28.28
C ASN A 224 -0.09 -4.09 27.71
N LYS A 225 0.50 -2.93 27.36
CA LYS A 225 1.86 -2.84 26.81
C LYS A 225 2.92 -3.56 27.69
N LYS A 226 2.81 -3.47 29.01
CA LYS A 226 3.77 -4.07 29.96
C LYS A 226 3.68 -5.61 30.06
N THR A 227 2.59 -6.22 29.61
CA THR A 227 2.32 -7.67 29.77
C THR A 227 2.24 -8.44 28.46
N ARG A 228 2.20 -7.75 27.33
CA ARG A 228 2.29 -8.38 26.01
C ARG A 228 3.74 -8.79 25.71
N SER A 229 3.93 -9.79 24.85
CA SER A 229 5.26 -10.36 24.55
C SER A 229 6.03 -9.59 23.50
N GLY A 230 5.43 -8.56 22.89
CA GLY A 230 6.09 -7.67 21.94
C GLY A 230 5.32 -7.47 20.63
N THR A 231 6.03 -6.87 19.67
CA THR A 231 5.57 -6.55 18.33
C THR A 231 6.22 -7.49 17.32
N TYR A 232 5.45 -7.92 16.32
CA TYR A 232 5.86 -8.93 15.35
C TYR A 232 5.53 -8.53 13.93
N GLU A 233 6.40 -8.94 13.00
CA GLU A 233 6.16 -8.82 11.56
C GLU A 233 4.95 -9.66 11.11
N ALA A 234 4.54 -9.51 9.85
CA ALA A 234 3.46 -10.27 9.24
C ALA A 234 3.67 -11.80 9.34
N ASN A 235 4.92 -12.29 9.31
CA ASN A 235 5.31 -13.69 9.41
C ASN A 235 5.59 -14.17 10.84
N LEU A 236 5.26 -13.39 11.86
CA LEU A 236 5.53 -13.62 13.27
C LEU A 236 7.01 -13.60 13.67
N LYS A 237 7.89 -12.94 12.93
CA LYS A 237 9.22 -12.61 13.39
C LYS A 237 9.12 -11.45 14.38
N ARG A 238 9.68 -11.61 15.60
CA ARG A 238 9.68 -10.55 16.63
C ARG A 238 10.59 -9.40 16.22
N ILE A 239 10.13 -8.16 16.39
CA ILE A 239 10.88 -6.94 16.02
C ILE A 239 11.01 -5.93 17.16
N GLY A 240 10.26 -6.06 18.24
CA GLY A 240 10.35 -5.14 19.38
C GLY A 240 9.23 -5.31 20.41
N ASP A 241 9.19 -4.40 21.35
CA ASP A 241 8.15 -4.26 22.38
C ASP A 241 7.30 -3.03 22.15
#